data_b653790f734242e9dd2c8cdf199d2a08
#
_entry.id   b653790f734242e9dd2c8cdf199d2a08
#
_cell.length_a   1.000
_cell.length_b   1.000
_cell.length_c   1.000
_cell.angle_alpha   90.00
_cell.angle_beta   90.00
_cell.angle_gamma   90.00
#
_symmetry.space_group_name_H-M   'P 1'
#
loop_
_entity.id
_entity.type
_entity.pdbx_description
1 polymer ?
#
loop_
_entity_poly.entity_id
_entity_poly.type
_entity_poly.pdbx_seq_one_letter_code
_entity_poly.pdbx_strand_id
1 'polypeptide(L)'
;MNYENFVSAVEDLALKYQRMNPDMCVSVNRTDYGLELSCMPKEQMRKQWVDQMLTEYSEDFEDWSEIILCDENRKIMVVQFEDCWGDRHGYGISKCSPTDRFDVEVGLAVAFAHFRDYPIPNFI
;
A
#
# COMPACT_ATOMS: atom_id res chain seq x y z
N MET A 1 -0.01 17.37 33.45
CA MET A 1 0.08 16.35 32.37
C MET A 1 1.47 16.39 31.78
N ASN A 2 2.16 15.25 31.73
CA ASN A 2 3.47 15.18 31.07
C ASN A 2 3.31 14.98 29.55
N TYR A 3 4.42 15.05 28.84
CA TYR A 3 4.42 14.94 27.37
C TYR A 3 3.85 13.59 26.91
N GLU A 4 4.22 12.49 27.57
CA GLU A 4 3.74 11.15 27.18
C GLU A 4 2.24 11.00 27.40
N ASN A 5 1.66 11.57 28.44
CA ASN A 5 0.22 11.58 28.66
C ASN A 5 -0.49 12.42 27.59
N PHE A 6 0.10 13.52 27.19
CA PHE A 6 -0.43 14.35 26.10
C PHE A 6 -0.45 13.60 24.78
N VAL A 7 0.67 12.93 24.42
CA VAL A 7 0.77 12.12 23.20
C VAL A 7 -0.27 11.01 23.20
N SER A 8 -0.41 10.31 24.32
CA SER A 8 -1.40 9.23 24.46
C SER A 8 -2.84 9.74 24.28
N ALA A 9 -3.14 10.91 24.83
CA ALA A 9 -4.47 11.51 24.66
C ALA A 9 -4.76 11.89 23.21
N VAL A 10 -3.75 12.41 22.49
CA VAL A 10 -3.89 12.76 21.07
C VAL A 10 -4.08 11.51 20.22
N GLU A 11 -3.31 10.45 20.51
CA GLU A 11 -3.45 9.16 19.80
C GLU A 11 -4.85 8.57 20.01
N ASP A 12 -5.39 8.62 21.22
CA ASP A 12 -6.74 8.15 21.53
C ASP A 12 -7.81 8.93 20.76
N LEU A 13 -7.66 10.26 20.66
CA LEU A 13 -8.55 11.09 19.86
C LEU A 13 -8.46 10.75 18.37
N ALA A 14 -7.27 10.52 17.85
CA ALA A 14 -7.07 10.13 16.47
C ALA A 14 -7.75 8.80 16.16
N LEU A 15 -7.62 7.80 17.04
CA LEU A 15 -8.31 6.51 16.90
C LEU A 15 -9.83 6.67 16.94
N LYS A 16 -10.34 7.51 17.83
CA LYS A 16 -11.78 7.79 17.92
C LYS A 16 -12.29 8.44 16.64
N TYR A 17 -11.57 9.43 16.13
CA TYR A 17 -11.92 10.08 14.87
C TYR A 17 -11.91 9.06 13.71
N GLN A 18 -10.91 8.19 13.65
CA GLN A 18 -10.80 7.14 12.62
C GLN A 18 -12.01 6.21 12.64
N ARG A 19 -12.47 5.80 13.82
CA ARG A 19 -13.66 4.94 13.96
C ARG A 19 -14.93 5.61 13.49
N MET A 20 -15.05 6.92 13.72
CA MET A 20 -16.21 7.70 13.30
C MET A 20 -16.19 8.05 11.81
N ASN A 21 -15.02 7.99 11.18
CA ASN A 21 -14.80 8.35 9.78
C ASN A 21 -13.99 7.24 9.08
N PRO A 22 -14.63 6.08 8.77
CA PRO A 22 -13.92 4.92 8.27
C PRO A 22 -13.28 5.12 6.89
N ASP A 23 -13.70 6.14 6.14
CA ASP A 23 -13.13 6.47 4.83
C ASP A 23 -11.89 7.37 4.91
N MET A 24 -11.50 7.75 6.12
CA MET A 24 -10.33 8.61 6.36
C MET A 24 -9.21 7.81 7.01
N CYS A 25 -7.97 8.18 6.67
CA CYS A 25 -6.78 7.69 7.37
C CYS A 25 -6.24 8.81 8.25
N VAL A 26 -6.05 8.52 9.53
CA VAL A 26 -5.53 9.47 10.51
C VAL A 26 -4.22 8.93 11.05
N SER A 27 -3.18 9.74 11.04
CA SER A 27 -1.89 9.40 11.60
C SER A 27 -1.37 10.50 12.52
N VAL A 28 -0.64 10.08 13.55
CA VAL A 28 0.00 10.98 14.53
C VAL A 28 1.48 10.68 14.49
N ASN A 29 2.29 11.68 14.15
CA ASN A 29 3.74 11.55 14.06
C ASN A 29 4.41 12.49 15.07
N ARG A 30 5.45 11.98 15.73
CA ARG A 30 6.30 12.82 16.59
C ARG A 30 7.35 13.50 15.72
N THR A 31 7.49 14.80 15.90
CA THR A 31 8.51 15.60 15.22
C THR A 31 9.40 16.28 16.26
N ASP A 32 10.49 16.89 15.81
CA ASP A 32 11.38 17.67 16.70
C ASP A 32 10.68 18.88 17.32
N TYR A 33 9.57 19.32 16.74
CA TYR A 33 8.81 20.48 17.17
C TYR A 33 7.49 20.16 17.87
N GLY A 34 7.17 18.87 18.00
CA GLY A 34 5.93 18.45 18.66
C GLY A 34 5.24 17.27 17.97
N LEU A 35 3.94 17.36 17.82
CA LEU A 35 3.13 16.34 17.17
C LEU A 35 2.57 16.87 15.87
N GLU A 36 2.59 16.02 14.85
CA GLU A 36 1.95 16.26 13.56
C GLU A 36 0.79 15.30 13.40
N LEU A 37 -0.41 15.85 13.15
CA LEU A 37 -1.58 15.07 12.79
C LEU A 37 -1.81 15.17 11.29
N SER A 38 -1.98 14.02 10.64
CA SER A 38 -2.35 13.93 9.24
C SER A 38 -3.71 13.26 9.13
N CYS A 39 -4.59 13.83 8.32
CA CYS A 39 -5.89 13.26 8.01
C CYS A 39 -6.07 13.29 6.50
N MET A 40 -6.25 12.12 5.90
CA MET A 40 -6.32 11.97 4.45
C MET A 40 -7.35 10.92 4.08
N PRO A 41 -8.15 11.12 3.00
CA PRO A 41 -9.05 10.09 2.51
C PRO A 41 -8.30 8.80 2.18
N LYS A 42 -8.87 7.64 2.53
CA LYS A 42 -8.28 6.34 2.22
C LYS A 42 -7.99 6.16 0.75
N GLU A 43 -8.88 6.64 -0.11
CA GLU A 43 -8.71 6.56 -1.56
C GLU A 43 -7.45 7.30 -2.01
N GLN A 44 -7.17 8.45 -1.42
CA GLN A 44 -5.96 9.22 -1.72
C GLN A 44 -4.70 8.51 -1.21
N MET A 45 -4.75 7.91 -0.03
CA MET A 45 -3.66 7.10 0.53
C MET A 45 -3.36 5.89 -0.35
N ARG A 46 -4.41 5.21 -0.79
CA ARG A 46 -4.29 4.07 -1.73
C ARG A 46 -3.60 4.48 -3.01
N LYS A 47 -4.04 5.58 -3.62
CA LYS A 47 -3.44 6.10 -4.85
C LYS A 47 -1.97 6.44 -4.67
N GLN A 48 -1.62 7.12 -3.60
CA GLN A 48 -0.21 7.46 -3.31
C GLN A 48 0.66 6.21 -3.16
N TRP A 49 0.18 5.22 -2.42
CA TRP A 49 0.93 3.98 -2.24
C TRP A 49 1.10 3.22 -3.56
N VAL A 50 0.04 3.10 -4.34
CA VAL A 50 0.09 2.44 -5.66
C VAL A 50 1.06 3.16 -6.58
N ASP A 51 1.01 4.49 -6.66
CA ASP A 51 1.93 5.28 -7.48
C ASP A 51 3.38 5.09 -7.03
N GLN A 52 3.64 5.02 -5.74
CA GLN A 52 4.98 4.76 -5.19
C GLN A 52 5.48 3.36 -5.60
N MET A 53 4.65 2.33 -5.46
CA MET A 53 5.02 0.97 -5.83
C MET A 53 5.25 0.84 -7.33
N LEU A 54 4.39 1.42 -8.15
CA LEU A 54 4.54 1.38 -9.60
C LEU A 54 5.75 2.17 -10.09
N THR A 55 6.11 3.26 -9.43
CA THR A 55 7.33 4.01 -9.74
C THR A 55 8.57 3.15 -9.51
N GLU A 56 8.65 2.50 -8.35
CA GLU A 56 9.77 1.61 -8.02
C GLU A 56 9.82 0.40 -8.95
N TYR A 57 8.67 -0.20 -9.24
CA TYR A 57 8.55 -1.27 -10.22
C TYR A 57 9.07 -0.85 -11.60
N SER A 58 8.66 0.31 -12.07
CA SER A 58 9.05 0.87 -13.36
C SER A 58 10.56 1.06 -13.47
N GLU A 59 11.19 1.52 -12.40
CA GLU A 59 12.64 1.70 -12.36
C GLU A 59 13.40 0.37 -12.41
N ASP A 60 12.88 -0.68 -11.76
CA ASP A 60 13.58 -1.94 -11.57
C ASP A 60 13.26 -2.99 -12.63
N PHE A 61 12.00 -3.10 -13.05
CA PHE A 61 11.52 -4.27 -13.80
C PHE A 61 10.58 -4.00 -14.97
N GLU A 62 10.17 -2.76 -15.25
CA GLU A 62 9.11 -2.49 -16.23
C GLU A 62 9.30 -3.23 -17.56
N ASP A 63 10.54 -3.20 -18.11
CA ASP A 63 10.85 -3.81 -19.40
C ASP A 63 11.13 -5.32 -19.33
N TRP A 64 11.27 -5.86 -18.12
CA TRP A 64 11.74 -7.22 -17.88
C TRP A 64 10.73 -8.10 -17.15
N SER A 65 9.65 -7.52 -16.69
CA SER A 65 8.58 -8.27 -16.03
C SER A 65 7.56 -8.79 -17.04
N GLU A 66 6.89 -9.87 -16.67
CA GLU A 66 5.83 -10.47 -17.48
C GLU A 66 4.63 -10.77 -16.61
N ILE A 67 3.45 -10.31 -17.03
CA ILE A 67 2.19 -10.69 -16.40
C ILE A 67 1.82 -12.07 -16.92
N ILE A 68 1.97 -13.10 -16.08
CA ILE A 68 1.71 -14.48 -16.44
C ILE A 68 0.22 -14.80 -16.38
N LEU A 69 -0.47 -14.25 -15.38
CA LEU A 69 -1.88 -14.45 -15.16
C LEU A 69 -2.54 -13.15 -14.70
N CYS A 70 -3.61 -12.79 -15.37
CA CYS A 70 -4.49 -11.71 -14.93
C CYS A 70 -5.93 -12.21 -15.10
N ASP A 71 -6.54 -12.67 -14.01
CA ASP A 71 -7.90 -13.22 -14.01
C ASP A 71 -8.82 -12.29 -13.25
N GLU A 72 -9.61 -11.51 -13.98
CA GLU A 72 -10.54 -10.55 -13.40
C GLU A 72 -11.69 -11.22 -12.65
N ASN A 73 -12.10 -12.41 -13.05
CA ASN A 73 -13.19 -13.12 -12.41
C ASN A 73 -12.78 -13.68 -11.05
N ARG A 74 -11.57 -14.22 -10.97
CA ARG A 74 -10.99 -14.72 -9.72
C ARG A 74 -10.28 -13.62 -8.94
N LYS A 75 -10.06 -12.45 -9.56
CA LYS A 75 -9.38 -11.30 -8.98
C LYS A 75 -7.96 -11.65 -8.53
N ILE A 76 -7.25 -12.36 -9.38
CA ILE A 76 -5.87 -12.80 -9.12
C ILE A 76 -4.97 -12.31 -10.23
N MET A 77 -3.77 -11.84 -9.86
CA MET A 77 -2.71 -11.48 -10.79
C MET A 77 -1.41 -12.13 -10.35
N VAL A 78 -0.69 -12.71 -11.31
CA VAL A 78 0.64 -13.28 -11.10
C VAL A 78 1.61 -12.60 -12.06
N VAL A 79 2.69 -12.05 -11.53
CA VAL A 79 3.72 -11.33 -12.28
C VAL A 79 5.05 -12.01 -12.06
N GLN A 80 5.76 -12.29 -13.15
CA GLN A 80 7.13 -12.79 -13.09
C GLN A 80 8.10 -11.62 -13.24
N PHE A 81 9.07 -11.53 -12.32
CA PHE A 81 10.08 -10.48 -12.33
C PHE A 81 11.41 -11.05 -12.85
N GLU A 82 11.90 -10.48 -13.94
CA GLU A 82 13.20 -10.81 -14.54
C GLU A 82 14.07 -9.56 -14.57
N ASP A 83 15.39 -9.74 -14.54
CA ASP A 83 16.32 -8.64 -14.77
C ASP A 83 16.70 -8.51 -16.25
N CYS A 84 17.52 -7.50 -16.57
CA CYS A 84 17.96 -7.26 -17.95
C CYS A 84 18.87 -8.37 -18.53
N TRP A 85 19.32 -9.28 -17.71
CA TRP A 85 20.16 -10.43 -18.12
C TRP A 85 19.32 -11.69 -18.37
N GLY A 86 17.98 -11.59 -18.21
CA GLY A 86 17.07 -12.73 -18.33
C GLY A 86 16.99 -13.61 -17.09
N ASP A 87 17.65 -13.21 -16.00
CA ASP A 87 17.57 -13.96 -14.75
C ASP A 87 16.23 -13.70 -14.06
N ARG A 88 15.58 -14.79 -13.66
CA ARG A 88 14.29 -14.73 -12.99
C ARG A 88 14.48 -14.54 -11.49
N HIS A 89 13.92 -13.45 -10.96
CA HIS A 89 14.02 -13.15 -9.54
C HIS A 89 12.87 -13.76 -8.73
N GLY A 90 11.78 -14.17 -9.38
CA GLY A 90 10.65 -14.79 -8.73
C GLY A 90 9.32 -14.22 -9.20
N TYR A 91 8.27 -14.56 -8.47
CA TYR A 91 6.90 -14.19 -8.77
C TYR A 91 6.31 -13.34 -7.67
N GLY A 92 5.44 -12.40 -8.04
CA GLY A 92 4.56 -11.72 -7.12
C GLY A 92 3.13 -12.12 -7.43
N ILE A 93 2.35 -12.36 -6.38
CA ILE A 93 0.94 -12.72 -6.50
C ILE A 93 0.11 -11.68 -5.77
N SER A 94 -0.94 -11.18 -6.44
CA SER A 94 -1.94 -10.36 -5.79
C SER A 94 -3.29 -11.03 -5.86
N LYS A 95 -4.07 -10.90 -4.79
CA LYS A 95 -5.42 -11.40 -4.71
C LYS A 95 -6.31 -10.32 -4.13
N CYS A 96 -7.27 -9.86 -4.93
CA CYS A 96 -8.24 -8.87 -4.51
C CYS A 96 -9.35 -9.53 -3.68
N SER A 97 -9.88 -8.81 -2.69
CA SER A 97 -11.04 -9.25 -1.93
C SER A 97 -12.25 -9.46 -2.87
N PRO A 98 -13.09 -10.49 -2.64
CA PRO A 98 -14.29 -10.72 -3.44
C PRO A 98 -15.27 -9.54 -3.46
N THR A 99 -15.25 -8.70 -2.42
CA THR A 99 -16.13 -7.54 -2.29
C THR A 99 -15.57 -6.28 -2.94
N ASP A 100 -14.26 -6.26 -3.27
CA ASP A 100 -13.62 -5.12 -3.89
C ASP A 100 -13.63 -5.23 -5.41
N ARG A 101 -13.58 -4.08 -6.07
CA ARG A 101 -13.43 -4.03 -7.52
C ARG A 101 -11.99 -4.38 -7.89
N PHE A 102 -11.84 -5.27 -8.87
CA PHE A 102 -10.52 -5.61 -9.41
C PHE A 102 -9.94 -4.41 -10.19
N ASP A 103 -8.71 -4.05 -9.87
CA ASP A 103 -7.96 -2.98 -10.53
C ASP A 103 -6.56 -3.50 -10.87
N VAL A 104 -6.18 -3.45 -12.14
CA VAL A 104 -4.90 -3.98 -12.63
C VAL A 104 -3.72 -3.25 -12.02
N GLU A 105 -3.79 -1.93 -11.87
CA GLU A 105 -2.70 -1.15 -11.28
C GLU A 105 -2.49 -1.49 -9.81
N VAL A 106 -3.57 -1.62 -9.05
CA VAL A 106 -3.51 -2.05 -7.64
C VAL A 106 -2.97 -3.48 -7.56
N GLY A 107 -3.45 -4.37 -8.43
CA GLY A 107 -2.97 -5.74 -8.49
C GLY A 107 -1.47 -5.84 -8.76
N LEU A 108 -0.96 -5.07 -9.71
CA LEU A 108 0.47 -5.03 -10.03
C LEU A 108 1.28 -4.47 -8.85
N ALA A 109 0.80 -3.39 -8.22
CA ALA A 109 1.47 -2.79 -7.06
C ALA A 109 1.55 -3.78 -5.89
N VAL A 110 0.48 -4.51 -5.61
CA VAL A 110 0.44 -5.53 -4.54
C VAL A 110 1.36 -6.70 -4.88
N ALA A 111 1.35 -7.18 -6.12
CA ALA A 111 2.24 -8.26 -6.55
C ALA A 111 3.71 -7.86 -6.41
N PHE A 112 4.06 -6.65 -6.79
CA PHE A 112 5.41 -6.11 -6.64
C PHE A 112 5.80 -6.00 -5.15
N ALA A 113 4.91 -5.48 -4.31
CA ALA A 113 5.16 -5.37 -2.88
C ALA A 113 5.37 -6.75 -2.23
N HIS A 114 4.57 -7.76 -2.58
CA HIS A 114 4.77 -9.12 -2.11
C HIS A 114 6.11 -9.69 -2.56
N PHE A 115 6.49 -9.45 -3.80
CA PHE A 115 7.80 -9.89 -4.31
C PHE A 115 8.96 -9.29 -3.52
N ARG A 116 8.85 -8.02 -3.13
CA ARG A 116 9.86 -7.30 -2.33
C ARG A 116 9.75 -7.53 -0.83
N ASP A 117 8.77 -8.30 -0.36
CA ASP A 117 8.45 -8.46 1.06
C ASP A 117 8.10 -7.14 1.76
N TYR A 118 7.52 -6.20 1.02
CA TYR A 118 7.01 -4.97 1.60
C TYR A 118 5.66 -5.21 2.28
N PRO A 119 5.39 -4.58 3.42
CA PRO A 119 4.09 -4.70 4.06
C PRO A 119 2.99 -4.06 3.22
N ILE A 120 1.84 -4.70 3.20
CA ILE A 120 0.66 -4.16 2.51
C ILE A 120 -0.13 -3.30 3.51
N PRO A 121 -0.35 -2.01 3.23
CA PRO A 121 -1.11 -1.14 4.12
C PRO A 121 -2.57 -1.59 4.27
N ASN A 122 -3.16 -1.25 5.41
CA ASN A 122 -4.55 -1.61 5.73
C ASN A 122 -5.58 -0.98 4.78
N PHE A 123 -5.22 0.13 4.13
CA PHE A 123 -6.12 0.84 3.21
C PHE A 123 -6.11 0.27 1.79
N ILE A 124 -5.32 -0.77 1.53
CA ILE A 124 -5.27 -1.43 0.22
C ILE A 124 -6.32 -2.59 0.16
#